data_15ce34dc4307b5a6c5486291f42b52db
#
_entry.id   15ce34dc4307b5a6c5486291f42b52db
#
_cell.length_a   1.000
_cell.length_b   1.000
_cell.length_c   1.000
_cell.angle_alpha   90.00
_cell.angle_beta   90.00
_cell.angle_gamma   90.00
#
_symmetry.space_group_name_H-M   'P 1'
#
loop_
_entity.id
_entity.type
_entity.pdbx_description
1 polymer ?
#
loop_
_entity_poly.entity_id
_entity_poly.type
_entity_poly.pdbx_seq_one_letter_code
_entity_poly.pdbx_strand_id
1 'polypeptide(L)'
;GIKNIKIGMAHRGRLNVLTHVLEKPYEMMISEFMHTDPMKFLPEDGSLELTSGWTSDVKYHLGGVKTTNSYGIEQRISLANNPSHLEIVAPVVAGKTRAAQDNTHQVGGPSTDFHKAMPIIIHGDAAYPGQGINFETMNLGSLK
;
A
#
# COMPACT_ATOMS: atom_id res chain seq x y z
N GLY A 1 -13.77 -5.39 13.20
CA GLY A 1 -12.82 -6.05 12.32
C GLY A 1 -11.93 -5.05 11.58
N ILE A 2 -10.87 -5.53 10.95
CA ILE A 2 -9.91 -4.70 10.22
C ILE A 2 -10.59 -4.09 8.99
N LYS A 3 -10.59 -2.76 8.92
CA LYS A 3 -11.17 -2.00 7.80
C LYS A 3 -10.11 -1.48 6.83
N ASN A 4 -8.88 -1.28 7.29
CA ASN A 4 -7.80 -0.76 6.49
C ASN A 4 -6.61 -1.72 6.48
N ILE A 5 -6.21 -2.16 5.28
CA ILE A 5 -5.00 -2.94 5.06
C ILE A 5 -4.02 -2.07 4.29
N LYS A 6 -2.83 -1.87 4.85
CA LYS A 6 -1.78 -1.05 4.26
C LYS A 6 -0.61 -1.94 3.84
N ILE A 7 -0.35 -2.01 2.54
CA ILE A 7 0.71 -2.86 1.98
C ILE A 7 1.91 -2.01 1.60
N GLY A 8 3.09 -2.43 2.05
CA GLY A 8 4.38 -1.89 1.65
C GLY A 8 5.26 -2.98 1.07
N MET A 9 5.87 -2.73 -0.07
CA MET A 9 6.77 -3.67 -0.71
C MET A 9 7.70 -2.95 -1.70
N ALA A 10 8.82 -3.59 -2.01
CA ALA A 10 9.69 -3.17 -3.09
C ALA A 10 9.08 -3.48 -4.47
N HIS A 11 9.88 -3.34 -5.53
CA HIS A 11 9.43 -3.53 -6.92
C HIS A 11 9.21 -5.01 -7.31
N ARG A 12 9.94 -5.96 -6.71
CA ARG A 12 9.82 -7.39 -7.05
C ARG A 12 8.45 -7.93 -6.64
N GLY A 13 7.71 -8.48 -7.60
CA GLY A 13 6.36 -9.00 -7.38
C GLY A 13 5.26 -7.95 -7.30
N ARG A 14 5.56 -6.67 -7.43
CA ARG A 14 4.57 -5.59 -7.29
C ARG A 14 3.45 -5.67 -8.30
N LEU A 15 3.75 -5.97 -9.57
CA LEU A 15 2.72 -6.15 -10.60
C LEU A 15 1.78 -7.31 -10.28
N ASN A 16 2.29 -8.37 -9.66
CA ASN A 16 1.46 -9.48 -9.19
C ASN A 16 0.49 -9.02 -8.09
N VAL A 17 0.96 -8.24 -7.10
CA VAL A 17 0.10 -7.70 -6.04
C VAL A 17 -0.93 -6.72 -6.60
N LEU A 18 -0.55 -5.85 -7.54
CA LEU A 18 -1.48 -4.95 -8.21
C LEU A 18 -2.61 -5.74 -8.91
N THR A 19 -2.27 -6.82 -9.60
CA THR A 19 -3.24 -7.60 -10.38
C THR A 19 -4.07 -8.53 -9.50
N HIS A 20 -3.46 -9.28 -8.58
CA HIS A 20 -4.15 -10.34 -7.84
C HIS A 20 -4.71 -9.91 -6.49
N VAL A 21 -4.24 -8.81 -5.92
CA VAL A 21 -4.74 -8.29 -4.64
C VAL A 21 -5.59 -7.04 -4.83
N LEU A 22 -5.14 -6.09 -5.68
CA LEU A 22 -5.90 -4.89 -5.98
C LEU A 22 -6.83 -5.06 -7.20
N GLU A 23 -6.74 -6.18 -7.89
CA GLU A 23 -7.57 -6.51 -9.07
C GLU A 23 -7.40 -5.51 -10.23
N LYS A 24 -6.17 -4.98 -10.38
CA LYS A 24 -5.85 -4.18 -11.58
C LYS A 24 -6.02 -5.04 -12.84
N PRO A 25 -6.84 -4.60 -13.82
CA PRO A 25 -7.06 -5.36 -15.03
C PRO A 25 -5.77 -5.68 -15.79
N TYR A 26 -5.65 -6.89 -16.32
CA TYR A 26 -4.49 -7.29 -17.13
C TYR A 26 -4.31 -6.41 -18.36
N GLU A 27 -5.43 -6.04 -19.00
CA GLU A 27 -5.45 -5.16 -20.16
C GLU A 27 -4.83 -3.81 -19.84
N MET A 28 -5.13 -3.26 -18.64
CA MET A 28 -4.55 -2.03 -18.17
C MET A 28 -3.04 -2.17 -17.96
N MET A 29 -2.60 -3.25 -17.36
CA MET A 29 -1.17 -3.51 -17.13
C MET A 29 -0.43 -3.68 -18.46
N ILE A 30 -1.00 -4.42 -19.41
CA ILE A 30 -0.41 -4.65 -20.74
C ILE A 30 -0.34 -3.32 -21.52
N SER A 31 -1.39 -2.51 -21.49
CA SER A 31 -1.44 -1.21 -22.17
C SER A 31 -0.33 -0.27 -21.72
N GLU A 32 0.02 -0.29 -20.44
CA GLU A 32 1.14 0.48 -19.90
C GLU A 32 2.49 0.05 -20.50
N PHE A 33 2.68 -1.23 -20.79
CA PHE A 33 3.88 -1.73 -21.48
C PHE A 33 3.88 -1.40 -22.96
N MET A 34 2.70 -1.33 -23.58
CA MET A 34 2.54 -0.99 -24.99
C MET A 34 2.50 0.53 -25.24
N HIS A 35 2.64 1.36 -24.20
CA HIS A 35 2.52 2.82 -24.27
C HIS A 35 1.18 3.31 -24.84
N THR A 36 0.12 2.55 -24.62
CA THR A 36 -1.26 2.94 -24.92
C THR A 36 -1.94 3.49 -23.66
N ASP A 37 -3.11 4.13 -23.83
CA ASP A 37 -3.82 4.71 -22.71
C ASP A 37 -4.40 3.63 -21.77
N PRO A 38 -3.88 3.47 -20.55
CA PRO A 38 -4.35 2.45 -19.61
C PRO A 38 -5.70 2.79 -18.98
N MET A 39 -6.08 4.08 -18.98
CA MET A 39 -7.29 4.56 -18.27
C MET A 39 -8.57 4.01 -18.87
N LYS A 40 -8.54 3.58 -20.13
CA LYS A 40 -9.68 2.91 -20.81
C LYS A 40 -10.13 1.62 -20.16
N PHE A 41 -9.30 1.02 -19.34
CA PHE A 41 -9.56 -0.28 -18.70
C PHE A 41 -9.80 -0.15 -17.20
N LEU A 42 -9.89 1.09 -16.67
CA LEU A 42 -10.20 1.31 -15.26
C LEU A 42 -11.66 0.91 -14.98
N PRO A 43 -11.94 0.14 -13.91
CA PRO A 43 -13.31 -0.17 -13.52
C PRO A 43 -14.14 1.10 -13.26
N GLU A 44 -15.33 1.17 -13.86
CA GLU A 44 -16.23 2.34 -13.73
C GLU A 44 -16.89 2.43 -12.36
N ASP A 45 -16.90 1.36 -11.60
CA ASP A 45 -17.53 1.28 -10.27
C ASP A 45 -16.76 2.02 -9.15
N GLY A 46 -15.61 2.61 -9.48
CA GLY A 46 -14.78 3.32 -8.52
C GLY A 46 -14.11 2.44 -7.46
N SER A 47 -14.18 1.11 -7.59
CA SER A 47 -13.61 0.18 -6.62
C SER A 47 -12.09 0.19 -6.60
N LEU A 48 -11.45 0.65 -7.68
CA LEU A 48 -10.01 0.72 -7.85
C LEU A 48 -9.54 2.14 -8.12
N GLU A 49 -8.73 2.67 -7.24
CA GLU A 49 -8.02 3.94 -7.42
C GLU A 49 -6.55 3.64 -7.64
N LEU A 50 -6.00 4.04 -8.77
CA LEU A 50 -4.57 3.91 -9.06
C LEU A 50 -3.88 5.25 -8.90
N THR A 51 -2.70 5.22 -8.29
CA THR A 51 -1.86 6.41 -8.26
C THR A 51 -1.26 6.62 -9.65
N SER A 52 -1.54 7.78 -10.24
CA SER A 52 -0.85 8.22 -11.44
C SER A 52 0.58 8.61 -11.09
N GLY A 53 1.56 7.98 -11.74
CA GLY A 53 2.95 8.41 -11.71
C GLY A 53 3.22 9.43 -12.81
N TRP A 54 4.39 10.05 -12.77
CA TRP A 54 4.91 10.82 -13.89
C TRP A 54 5.10 9.87 -15.08
N THR A 55 4.96 10.37 -16.29
CA THR A 55 5.11 9.58 -17.53
C THR A 55 6.46 8.87 -17.66
N SER A 56 7.46 9.32 -16.91
CA SER A 56 8.80 8.74 -16.82
C SER A 56 8.99 7.82 -15.61
N ASP A 57 7.99 7.64 -14.74
CA ASP A 57 8.15 6.80 -13.56
C ASP A 57 8.11 5.31 -13.92
N VAL A 58 8.81 4.53 -13.12
CA VAL A 58 8.90 3.08 -13.33
C VAL A 58 7.60 2.44 -12.84
N LYS A 59 6.95 1.66 -13.70
CA LYS A 59 5.68 0.95 -13.41
C LYS A 59 5.71 0.14 -12.11
N TYR A 60 6.90 -0.28 -11.70
CA TYR A 60 7.13 -1.04 -10.47
C TYR A 60 7.12 -0.21 -9.19
N HIS A 61 6.91 1.12 -9.27
CA HIS A 61 6.83 2.01 -8.13
C HIS A 61 5.41 2.48 -7.83
N LEU A 62 4.48 2.26 -8.76
CA LEU A 62 3.10 2.71 -8.61
C LEU A 62 2.36 1.88 -7.55
N GLY A 63 1.50 2.53 -6.84
CA GLY A 63 0.57 1.95 -5.88
C GLY A 63 -0.87 2.05 -6.33
N GLY A 64 -1.78 1.77 -5.42
CA GLY A 64 -3.21 1.87 -5.67
C GLY A 64 -4.01 1.57 -4.42
N VAL A 65 -5.31 1.72 -4.54
CA VAL A 65 -6.27 1.42 -3.48
C VAL A 65 -7.43 0.64 -4.07
N LYS A 66 -7.78 -0.46 -3.42
CA LYS A 66 -8.97 -1.26 -3.71
C LYS A 66 -9.92 -1.15 -2.53
N THR A 67 -11.17 -0.80 -2.80
CA THR A 67 -12.27 -0.92 -1.85
C THR A 67 -13.05 -2.18 -2.16
N THR A 68 -13.26 -3.02 -1.17
CA THR A 68 -14.02 -4.28 -1.30
C THR A 68 -14.99 -4.44 -0.14
N ASN A 69 -16.04 -5.20 -0.36
CA ASN A 69 -16.98 -5.56 0.70
C ASN A 69 -16.90 -7.08 0.93
N SER A 70 -16.33 -7.46 2.05
CA SER A 70 -16.19 -8.86 2.44
C SER A 70 -17.00 -9.14 3.69
N TYR A 71 -17.93 -10.07 3.62
CA TYR A 71 -18.81 -10.45 4.74
C TYR A 71 -19.58 -9.25 5.36
N GLY A 72 -20.01 -8.30 4.53
CA GLY A 72 -20.72 -7.10 5.00
C GLY A 72 -19.82 -6.05 5.66
N ILE A 73 -18.51 -6.20 5.59
CA ILE A 73 -17.54 -5.23 6.08
C ILE A 73 -16.83 -4.60 4.87
N GLU A 74 -16.99 -3.29 4.75
CA GLU A 74 -16.18 -2.53 3.79
C GLU A 74 -14.73 -2.50 4.23
N GLN A 75 -13.84 -2.92 3.35
CA GLN A 75 -12.40 -2.95 3.58
C GLN A 75 -11.68 -2.15 2.50
N ARG A 76 -10.71 -1.37 2.91
CA ARG A 76 -9.84 -0.60 2.04
C ARG A 76 -8.42 -1.18 2.06
N ILE A 77 -8.01 -1.76 0.94
CA ILE A 77 -6.67 -2.32 0.74
C ILE A 77 -5.87 -1.30 -0.05
N SER A 78 -4.75 -0.84 0.48
CA SER A 78 -3.90 0.15 -0.18
C SER A 78 -2.48 -0.33 -0.29
N LEU A 79 -1.93 -0.30 -1.50
CA LEU A 79 -0.52 -0.52 -1.80
C LEU A 79 0.18 0.85 -1.91
N ALA A 80 1.11 1.11 -1.02
CA ALA A 80 1.86 2.37 -1.06
C ALA A 80 2.82 2.40 -2.26
N ASN A 81 2.98 3.58 -2.86
CA ASN A 81 4.07 3.81 -3.80
C ASN A 81 5.40 3.58 -3.09
N ASN A 82 6.40 3.11 -3.82
CA ASN A 82 7.75 2.94 -3.28
C ASN A 82 8.79 3.60 -4.18
N PRO A 83 9.91 4.08 -3.63
CA PRO A 83 11.06 4.49 -4.42
C PRO A 83 11.89 3.29 -4.84
N SER A 84 12.93 3.51 -5.65
CA SER A 84 13.93 2.48 -5.96
C SER A 84 14.73 2.03 -4.74
N HIS A 85 14.79 2.84 -3.70
CA HIS A 85 15.49 2.55 -2.47
C HIS A 85 14.72 1.51 -1.65
N LEU A 86 15.33 0.33 -1.49
CA LEU A 86 14.70 -0.80 -0.79
C LEU A 86 14.44 -0.48 0.68
N GLU A 87 13.39 -1.05 1.25
CA GLU A 87 12.98 -1.00 2.67
C GLU A 87 12.42 0.35 3.16
N ILE A 88 12.67 1.47 2.48
CA ILE A 88 12.20 2.80 2.89
C ILE A 88 10.67 2.89 2.99
N VAL A 89 9.93 2.11 2.22
CA VAL A 89 8.47 2.08 2.28
C VAL A 89 7.93 1.46 3.58
N ALA A 90 8.72 0.62 4.26
CA ALA A 90 8.29 -0.08 5.48
C ALA A 90 7.88 0.89 6.61
N PRO A 91 8.72 1.83 7.07
CA PRO A 91 8.32 2.81 8.09
C PRO A 91 7.21 3.73 7.61
N VAL A 92 7.14 4.05 6.32
CA VAL A 92 6.03 4.85 5.76
C VAL A 92 4.69 4.13 5.93
N VAL A 93 4.65 2.85 5.62
CA VAL A 93 3.42 2.03 5.77
C VAL A 93 3.10 1.81 7.24
N ALA A 94 4.08 1.61 8.10
CA ALA A 94 3.87 1.53 9.55
C ALA A 94 3.23 2.82 10.09
N GLY A 95 3.76 3.98 9.72
CA GLY A 95 3.19 5.28 10.11
C GLY A 95 1.77 5.51 9.57
N LYS A 96 1.52 5.18 8.29
CA LYS A 96 0.17 5.26 7.71
C LYS A 96 -0.82 4.33 8.40
N THR A 97 -0.37 3.17 8.85
CA THR A 97 -1.19 2.22 9.60
C THR A 97 -1.50 2.77 10.98
N ARG A 98 -0.50 3.29 11.68
CA ARG A 98 -0.68 3.90 13.00
C ARG A 98 -1.67 5.06 12.94
N ALA A 99 -1.55 5.93 11.95
CA ALA A 99 -2.50 7.03 11.74
C ALA A 99 -3.93 6.54 11.45
N ALA A 100 -4.08 5.42 10.73
CA ALA A 100 -5.40 4.83 10.47
C ALA A 100 -6.02 4.15 11.69
N GLN A 101 -5.23 3.80 12.69
CA GLN A 101 -5.69 3.25 13.97
C GLN A 101 -6.15 4.34 14.94
N ASP A 102 -5.74 5.58 14.72
CA ASP A 102 -6.08 6.69 15.60
C ASP A 102 -7.48 7.26 15.29
N ASN A 103 -8.18 7.60 16.36
CA ASN A 103 -9.40 8.39 16.31
C ASN A 103 -9.06 9.82 16.71
N THR A 104 -9.10 10.74 15.75
CA THR A 104 -8.75 12.15 15.90
C THR A 104 -9.97 13.07 16.02
N HIS A 105 -11.18 12.52 16.09
CA HIS A 105 -12.43 13.30 16.12
C HIS A 105 -12.77 13.88 17.49
N GLN A 106 -11.99 13.55 18.52
CA GLN A 106 -12.20 14.07 19.88
C GLN A 106 -11.13 15.09 20.24
N VAL A 107 -11.49 16.06 21.08
CA VAL A 107 -10.55 17.05 21.63
C VAL A 107 -9.61 16.34 22.60
N GLY A 108 -8.31 16.61 22.46
CA GLY A 108 -7.25 15.96 23.25
C GLY A 108 -6.36 15.06 22.42
N GLY A 109 -5.65 14.16 23.05
CA GLY A 109 -4.82 13.17 22.36
C GLY A 109 -5.68 12.12 21.65
N PRO A 110 -5.21 11.54 20.52
CA PRO A 110 -5.96 10.54 19.79
C PRO A 110 -6.13 9.26 20.64
N SER A 111 -7.29 8.64 20.55
CA SER A 111 -7.50 7.29 21.05
C SER A 111 -7.15 6.28 19.97
N THR A 112 -6.42 5.20 20.31
CA THR A 112 -5.95 4.21 19.36
C THR A 112 -6.80 2.94 19.42
N ASP A 113 -7.22 2.47 18.24
CA ASP A 113 -7.85 1.16 18.07
C ASP A 113 -7.02 0.32 17.07
N PHE A 114 -6.18 -0.56 17.59
CA PHE A 114 -5.30 -1.42 16.81
C PHE A 114 -6.06 -2.41 15.89
N HIS A 115 -7.36 -2.62 16.12
CA HIS A 115 -8.18 -3.50 15.29
C HIS A 115 -8.73 -2.83 14.02
N LYS A 116 -8.53 -1.51 13.85
CA LYS A 116 -9.01 -0.79 12.66
C LYS A 116 -8.13 -0.99 11.43
N ALA A 117 -6.83 -1.09 11.62
CA ALA A 117 -5.88 -1.15 10.51
C ALA A 117 -4.73 -2.11 10.78
N MET A 118 -4.23 -2.72 9.70
CA MET A 118 -3.12 -3.67 9.73
C MET A 118 -2.11 -3.36 8.62
N PRO A 119 -0.79 -3.33 8.92
CA PRO A 119 0.25 -3.29 7.89
C PRO A 119 0.54 -4.69 7.37
N ILE A 120 0.85 -4.79 6.08
CA ILE A 120 1.50 -5.95 5.47
C ILE A 120 2.75 -5.44 4.78
N ILE A 121 3.92 -5.82 5.27
CA ILE A 121 5.20 -5.39 4.71
C ILE A 121 5.90 -6.61 4.13
N ILE A 122 6.24 -6.52 2.84
CA ILE A 122 6.94 -7.58 2.10
C ILE A 122 8.36 -7.10 1.87
N HIS A 123 9.28 -7.73 2.59
CA HIS A 123 10.70 -7.42 2.53
C HIS A 123 11.44 -8.23 1.47
N GLY A 124 12.58 -7.73 1.03
CA GLY A 124 13.55 -8.51 0.26
C GLY A 124 14.53 -9.23 1.20
N ASP A 125 14.91 -10.45 0.86
CA ASP A 125 15.76 -11.32 1.67
C ASP A 125 17.09 -10.66 2.07
N ALA A 126 17.83 -10.13 1.09
CA ALA A 126 19.12 -9.47 1.34
C ALA A 126 18.96 -8.04 1.90
N ALA A 127 17.92 -7.33 1.49
CA ALA A 127 17.69 -5.95 1.90
C ALA A 127 17.26 -5.84 3.36
N TYR A 128 16.46 -6.80 3.83
CA TYR A 128 15.93 -6.78 5.20
C TYR A 128 17.04 -6.70 6.26
N PRO A 129 18.04 -7.59 6.28
CA PRO A 129 19.12 -7.50 7.26
C PRO A 129 20.15 -6.42 6.93
N GLY A 130 20.25 -6.01 5.67
CA GLY A 130 21.27 -5.06 5.21
C GLY A 130 20.93 -3.58 5.33
N GLN A 131 19.66 -3.25 5.60
CA GLN A 131 19.19 -1.87 5.68
C GLN A 131 18.88 -1.49 7.14
N GLY A 132 19.62 -0.54 7.70
CA GLY A 132 19.48 -0.09 9.10
C GLY A 132 18.09 0.42 9.43
N ILE A 133 17.36 0.98 8.46
CA ILE A 133 16.01 1.51 8.67
C ILE A 133 15.00 0.47 9.19
N ASN A 134 15.20 -0.82 8.92
CA ASN A 134 14.33 -1.87 9.44
C ASN A 134 14.49 -2.00 10.96
N PHE A 135 15.73 -1.97 11.45
CA PHE A 135 16.01 -2.04 12.87
C PHE A 135 15.59 -0.77 13.60
N GLU A 136 15.77 0.39 12.98
CA GLU A 136 15.26 1.66 13.52
C GLU A 136 13.74 1.65 13.62
N THR A 137 13.04 1.11 12.61
CA THR A 137 11.58 0.96 12.62
C THR A 137 11.12 0.04 13.74
N MET A 138 11.83 -1.06 14.00
CA MET A 138 11.51 -1.98 15.10
C MET A 138 11.61 -1.30 16.47
N ASN A 139 12.51 -0.34 16.66
CA ASN A 139 12.61 0.41 17.91
C ASN A 139 11.34 1.22 18.21
N LEU A 140 10.57 1.62 17.18
CA LEU A 140 9.30 2.32 17.38
C LEU A 140 8.24 1.44 18.05
N GLY A 141 8.36 0.12 17.97
CA GLY A 141 7.45 -0.82 18.62
C GLY A 141 7.48 -0.76 20.16
N SER A 142 8.50 -0.14 20.74
CA SER A 142 8.63 0.08 22.20
C SER A 142 8.03 1.40 22.66
N LEU A 143 7.57 2.26 21.76
CA LEU A 143 6.93 3.53 22.10
C LEU A 143 5.50 3.29 22.57
N LYS A 144 5.09 4.04 23.61
CA LYS A 144 3.72 4.01 24.15
C LYS A 144 2.83 4.99 23.41
#